data_8db5424893f09588ef6c5c0e1ded4d95
#
_entry.id   8db5424893f09588ef6c5c0e1ded4d95
#
_cell.length_a   1.000
_cell.length_b   1.000
_cell.length_c   1.000
_cell.angle_alpha   90.00
_cell.angle_beta   90.00
_cell.angle_gamma   90.00
#
_symmetry.space_group_name_H-M   'P 1'
#
loop_
_entity.id
_entity.type
_entity.pdbx_description
1 polymer ?
#
loop_
_entity_poly.entity_id
_entity_poly.type
_entity_poly.pdbx_seq_one_letter_code
_entity_poly.pdbx_strand_id
1 'polypeptide(L)'
;MNSYSGIVIEESRRAEQFSDFTPIPCKGFNILCKAKRYGRWWVLKGLKEQYRQDKNYKNLLHKEFDILISLQHPNIVSAYSMEEIPEMGTCIVMEWIDGITLDNWNGKKTEGEGIFLQLLDAVHYIHAKQIVHRDLKLSNIMITHNGSHVKLIDFGLSDTDDFAILKQPAGTPGYISPEQIISRQADIRNDIFSIGCILEKILPGKAYTAIINRCKAPIAQRYANVDELKADFMAHRNSHPAGIKRIAIAALACIILLVFISYPLLQQQEKSISITPTHHEAKKDTVIRQQAGDAAPLSESKHSQQPAVAEPSSASHLQSAELISKGKKAIDKMWKESGIDTIHSVEKKSEAFYQFIDKSNDFITTTYPQTFSKDIAGSKKSDIIYELSSYTTERYVKPTLSGFQSSR
;
A
#
# COMPACT_ATOMS: atom_id res chain seq x y z
N MET A 1 -18.40 -22.81 52.30
CA MET A 1 -18.15 -21.46 51.77
C MET A 1 -16.89 -21.37 50.85
N ASN A 2 -16.35 -22.46 50.29
CA ASN A 2 -15.06 -22.44 49.58
C ASN A 2 -15.11 -22.79 48.07
N SER A 3 -16.31 -22.98 47.46
CA SER A 3 -16.38 -23.33 46.03
C SER A 3 -16.42 -22.11 45.09
N TYR A 4 -16.93 -20.98 45.53
CA TYR A 4 -17.00 -19.77 44.72
C TYR A 4 -15.67 -19.08 44.47
N SER A 5 -14.77 -19.08 45.47
CA SER A 5 -13.45 -18.46 45.31
C SER A 5 -12.55 -19.22 44.35
N GLY A 6 -12.67 -20.55 44.28
CA GLY A 6 -11.89 -21.36 43.32
C GLY A 6 -12.31 -21.16 41.88
N ILE A 7 -13.59 -21.03 41.59
CA ILE A 7 -14.13 -20.80 40.24
C ILE A 7 -13.72 -19.42 39.75
N VAL A 8 -13.84 -18.37 40.56
CA VAL A 8 -13.46 -16.99 40.17
C VAL A 8 -11.96 -16.89 39.90
N ILE A 9 -11.10 -17.56 40.68
CA ILE A 9 -9.65 -17.57 40.45
C ILE A 9 -9.30 -18.33 39.15
N GLU A 10 -10.00 -19.42 38.83
CA GLU A 10 -9.76 -20.20 37.62
C GLU A 10 -10.25 -19.50 36.36
N GLU A 11 -11.39 -18.82 36.41
CA GLU A 11 -11.88 -17.95 35.36
C GLU A 11 -10.96 -16.75 35.13
N SER A 12 -10.47 -16.10 36.18
CA SER A 12 -9.48 -15.03 36.08
C SER A 12 -8.18 -15.51 35.44
N ARG A 13 -7.64 -16.67 35.84
CA ARG A 13 -6.44 -17.26 35.22
C ARG A 13 -6.65 -17.62 33.74
N ARG A 14 -7.83 -18.13 33.36
CA ARG A 14 -8.16 -18.38 31.95
C ARG A 14 -8.25 -17.10 31.16
N ALA A 15 -8.78 -16.03 31.73
CA ALA A 15 -8.84 -14.72 31.08
C ALA A 15 -7.45 -14.08 30.85
N GLU A 16 -6.45 -14.44 31.69
CA GLU A 16 -5.07 -13.99 31.56
C GLU A 16 -4.32 -14.68 30.41
N GLN A 17 -4.75 -15.87 29.99
CA GLN A 17 -4.13 -16.60 28.90
C GLN A 17 -4.69 -16.19 27.53
N PHE A 18 -3.89 -16.33 26.50
CA PHE A 18 -4.38 -16.18 25.14
C PHE A 18 -5.24 -17.37 24.74
N SER A 19 -6.32 -17.09 24.02
CA SER A 19 -7.26 -18.05 23.45
C SER A 19 -7.59 -17.71 21.99
N ASP A 20 -8.41 -18.52 21.33
CA ASP A 20 -8.95 -18.27 19.98
C ASP A 20 -7.84 -18.00 18.94
N PHE A 21 -6.77 -18.79 18.98
CA PHE A 21 -5.64 -18.65 18.07
C PHE A 21 -6.05 -18.88 16.61
N THR A 22 -5.80 -17.89 15.77
CA THR A 22 -6.06 -17.93 14.33
C THR A 22 -4.78 -17.53 13.58
N PRO A 23 -4.15 -18.45 12.83
CA PRO A 23 -2.95 -18.14 12.07
C PRO A 23 -3.20 -17.04 11.04
N ILE A 24 -2.26 -16.10 10.93
CA ILE A 24 -2.25 -15.08 9.88
C ILE A 24 -1.18 -15.47 8.87
N PRO A 25 -1.52 -15.66 7.58
CA PRO A 25 -0.53 -15.99 6.56
C PRO A 25 0.56 -14.92 6.48
N CYS A 26 1.83 -15.34 6.60
CA CYS A 26 2.98 -14.46 6.47
C CYS A 26 4.14 -15.16 5.77
N LYS A 27 4.96 -14.37 5.08
CA LYS A 27 6.18 -14.85 4.41
C LYS A 27 7.40 -14.71 5.33
N GLY A 28 8.53 -15.30 4.92
CA GLY A 28 9.79 -15.18 5.65
C GLY A 28 9.86 -16.05 6.90
N PHE A 29 10.60 -15.61 7.88
CA PHE A 29 10.97 -16.38 9.08
C PHE A 29 10.00 -16.20 10.27
N ASN A 30 9.11 -15.22 10.20
CA ASN A 30 8.12 -14.96 11.24
C ASN A 30 6.90 -15.89 11.15
N ILE A 31 6.24 -16.09 12.27
CA ILE A 31 4.87 -16.61 12.40
C ILE A 31 4.01 -15.51 12.99
N LEU A 32 2.81 -15.34 12.45
CA LEU A 32 1.81 -14.39 12.95
C LEU A 32 0.55 -15.13 13.35
N CYS A 33 -0.01 -14.76 14.48
CA CYS A 33 -1.27 -15.32 14.96
C CYS A 33 -2.14 -14.22 15.57
N LYS A 34 -3.42 -14.22 15.22
CA LYS A 34 -4.45 -13.46 15.92
C LYS A 34 -4.90 -14.29 17.13
N ALA A 35 -4.92 -13.71 18.31
CA ALA A 35 -5.37 -14.38 19.53
C ALA A 35 -6.18 -13.42 20.39
N LYS A 36 -6.96 -13.97 21.35
CA LYS A 36 -7.82 -13.20 22.23
C LYS A 36 -7.33 -13.27 23.66
N ARG A 37 -7.27 -12.12 24.36
CA ARG A 37 -6.98 -12.04 25.79
C ARG A 37 -7.74 -10.86 26.42
N TYR A 38 -8.34 -11.05 27.57
CA TYR A 38 -9.21 -10.06 28.22
C TYR A 38 -10.32 -9.51 27.33
N GLY A 39 -10.92 -10.36 26.49
CA GLY A 39 -11.97 -9.97 25.56
C GLY A 39 -11.51 -9.16 24.35
N ARG A 40 -10.22 -8.85 24.22
CA ARG A 40 -9.63 -8.09 23.09
C ARG A 40 -8.83 -9.00 22.17
N TRP A 41 -8.77 -8.63 20.90
CA TRP A 41 -7.93 -9.26 19.90
C TRP A 41 -6.53 -8.64 19.89
N TRP A 42 -5.54 -9.50 19.70
CA TRP A 42 -4.12 -9.19 19.65
C TRP A 42 -3.47 -9.87 18.45
N VAL A 43 -2.32 -9.36 18.03
CA VAL A 43 -1.42 -10.05 17.11
C VAL A 43 -0.22 -10.53 17.90
N LEU A 44 0.09 -11.81 17.77
CA LEU A 44 1.30 -12.44 18.30
C LEU A 44 2.25 -12.65 17.14
N LYS A 45 3.43 -12.00 17.18
CA LYS A 45 4.50 -12.15 16.19
C LYS A 45 5.67 -12.89 16.82
N GLY A 46 5.94 -14.09 16.36
CA GLY A 46 7.05 -14.93 16.80
C GLY A 46 7.87 -15.46 15.64
N LEU A 47 8.79 -16.39 15.92
CA LEU A 47 9.60 -17.05 14.90
C LEU A 47 8.99 -18.42 14.55
N LYS A 48 9.07 -18.79 13.27
CA LYS A 48 8.81 -20.17 12.84
C LYS A 48 9.75 -21.12 13.58
N GLU A 49 9.29 -22.34 13.86
CA GLU A 49 9.96 -23.32 14.70
C GLU A 49 11.45 -23.50 14.34
N GLN A 50 11.75 -23.60 13.04
CA GLN A 50 13.10 -23.78 12.53
C GLN A 50 14.07 -22.62 12.81
N TYR A 51 13.57 -21.44 13.16
CA TYR A 51 14.37 -20.25 13.45
C TYR A 51 14.42 -19.91 14.95
N ARG A 52 13.59 -20.57 15.79
CA ARG A 52 13.48 -20.25 17.23
C ARG A 52 14.76 -20.47 18.01
N GLN A 53 15.66 -21.36 17.56
CA GLN A 53 16.93 -21.63 18.23
C GLN A 53 18.09 -20.83 17.67
N ASP A 54 17.92 -20.18 16.51
CA ASP A 54 18.95 -19.35 15.92
C ASP A 54 19.04 -17.99 16.64
N LYS A 55 20.22 -17.71 17.21
CA LYS A 55 20.51 -16.48 17.97
C LYS A 55 20.28 -15.21 17.11
N ASN A 56 20.59 -15.27 15.83
CA ASN A 56 20.48 -14.12 14.95
C ASN A 56 19.01 -13.72 14.75
N TYR A 57 18.13 -14.70 14.46
CA TYR A 57 16.70 -14.42 14.31
C TYR A 57 16.05 -14.00 15.63
N LYS A 58 16.48 -14.56 16.77
CA LYS A 58 16.07 -14.07 18.10
C LYS A 58 16.44 -12.61 18.30
N ASN A 59 17.67 -12.24 17.96
CA ASN A 59 18.12 -10.86 18.07
C ASN A 59 17.31 -9.91 17.18
N LEU A 60 16.95 -10.33 15.95
CA LEU A 60 16.08 -9.54 15.06
C LEU A 60 14.72 -9.30 15.70
N LEU A 61 14.10 -10.34 16.25
CA LEU A 61 12.80 -10.21 16.93
C LEU A 61 12.87 -9.28 18.15
N HIS A 62 13.93 -9.38 18.95
CA HIS A 62 14.15 -8.49 20.10
C HIS A 62 14.36 -7.03 19.66
N LYS A 63 15.19 -6.79 18.66
CA LYS A 63 15.40 -5.44 18.11
C LYS A 63 14.10 -4.82 17.59
N GLU A 64 13.29 -5.59 16.87
CA GLU A 64 11.99 -5.11 16.40
C GLU A 64 11.09 -4.71 17.58
N PHE A 65 11.08 -5.51 18.64
CA PHE A 65 10.34 -5.17 19.85
C PHE A 65 10.88 -3.90 20.51
N ASP A 66 12.19 -3.75 20.68
CA ASP A 66 12.82 -2.57 21.28
C ASP A 66 12.50 -1.29 20.51
N ILE A 67 12.45 -1.38 19.18
CA ILE A 67 12.00 -0.28 18.34
C ILE A 67 10.53 0.01 18.60
N LEU A 68 9.65 -0.98 18.43
CA LEU A 68 8.21 -0.80 18.52
C LEU A 68 7.75 -0.29 19.87
N ILE A 69 8.32 -0.79 20.98
CA ILE A 69 7.94 -0.36 22.33
C ILE A 69 8.34 1.09 22.62
N SER A 70 9.34 1.63 21.88
CA SER A 70 9.77 3.01 21.98
C SER A 70 8.90 3.98 21.16
N LEU A 71 8.02 3.46 20.28
CA LEU A 71 7.20 4.24 19.38
C LEU A 71 5.79 4.41 19.94
N GLN A 72 5.31 5.65 19.93
CA GLN A 72 3.93 5.98 20.29
C GLN A 72 3.39 6.99 19.28
N HIS A 73 2.66 6.50 18.27
CA HIS A 73 2.11 7.34 17.22
C HIS A 73 0.80 6.73 16.68
N PRO A 74 -0.25 7.53 16.38
CA PRO A 74 -1.55 7.01 15.92
C PRO A 74 -1.45 6.20 14.63
N ASN A 75 -0.50 6.51 13.76
CA ASN A 75 -0.30 5.84 12.48
C ASN A 75 0.83 4.78 12.50
N ILE A 76 1.23 4.30 13.67
CA ILE A 76 2.17 3.19 13.85
C ILE A 76 1.50 2.13 14.72
N VAL A 77 1.77 0.85 14.43
CA VAL A 77 1.31 -0.26 15.24
C VAL A 77 1.92 -0.20 16.64
N SER A 78 1.11 -0.46 17.68
CA SER A 78 1.59 -0.49 19.07
C SER A 78 2.00 -1.91 19.46
N ALA A 79 3.20 -2.06 20.02
CA ALA A 79 3.61 -3.25 20.77
C ALA A 79 3.41 -3.01 22.27
N TYR A 80 3.11 -4.08 23.01
CA TYR A 80 2.77 -3.99 24.42
C TYR A 80 3.71 -4.79 25.32
N SER A 81 4.09 -5.98 24.88
CA SER A 81 4.97 -6.87 25.63
C SER A 81 5.68 -7.86 24.70
N MET A 82 6.70 -8.49 25.25
CA MET A 82 7.30 -9.69 24.67
C MET A 82 7.07 -10.81 25.66
N GLU A 83 6.46 -11.91 25.23
CA GLU A 83 5.99 -13.00 26.08
C GLU A 83 6.34 -14.36 25.48
N GLU A 84 6.54 -15.35 26.35
CA GLU A 84 6.68 -16.76 25.94
C GLU A 84 5.28 -17.36 25.78
N ILE A 85 4.92 -17.72 24.56
CA ILE A 85 3.61 -18.27 24.22
C ILE A 85 3.76 -19.78 23.96
N PRO A 86 2.97 -20.65 24.59
CA PRO A 86 3.00 -22.08 24.32
C PRO A 86 2.91 -22.37 22.83
N GLU A 87 3.70 -23.30 22.30
CA GLU A 87 3.79 -23.71 20.90
C GLU A 87 4.33 -22.66 19.92
N MET A 88 4.29 -21.36 20.26
CA MET A 88 4.81 -20.30 19.42
C MET A 88 6.21 -19.81 19.83
N GLY A 89 6.62 -20.05 21.10
CA GLY A 89 7.87 -19.51 21.68
C GLY A 89 7.76 -18.02 21.99
N THR A 90 8.89 -17.33 22.01
CA THR A 90 8.95 -15.88 22.28
C THR A 90 8.21 -15.10 21.21
N CYS A 91 7.22 -14.29 21.61
CA CYS A 91 6.37 -13.50 20.73
C CYS A 91 6.29 -12.04 21.16
N ILE A 92 6.26 -11.14 20.21
CA ILE A 92 5.84 -9.74 20.41
C ILE A 92 4.31 -9.72 20.44
N VAL A 93 3.73 -9.14 21.48
CA VAL A 93 2.28 -8.91 21.61
C VAL A 93 1.97 -7.50 21.09
N MET A 94 1.16 -7.41 20.04
CA MET A 94 0.82 -6.16 19.34
C MET A 94 -0.69 -5.95 19.28
N GLU A 95 -1.12 -4.69 19.03
CA GLU A 95 -2.52 -4.40 18.77
C GLU A 95 -3.03 -5.16 17.53
N TRP A 96 -4.28 -5.63 17.59
CA TRP A 96 -5.00 -6.09 16.42
C TRP A 96 -5.56 -4.89 15.67
N ILE A 97 -5.22 -4.79 14.39
CA ILE A 97 -5.74 -3.75 13.49
C ILE A 97 -6.86 -4.36 12.66
N ASP A 98 -8.09 -3.89 12.86
CA ASP A 98 -9.22 -4.25 12.01
C ASP A 98 -9.17 -3.42 10.73
N GLY A 99 -8.65 -4.01 9.67
CA GLY A 99 -8.39 -3.30 8.42
C GLY A 99 -7.83 -4.20 7.33
N ILE A 100 -7.44 -3.58 6.23
CA ILE A 100 -6.78 -4.21 5.09
C ILE A 100 -5.41 -3.60 4.86
N THR A 101 -4.51 -4.34 4.24
CA THR A 101 -3.24 -3.80 3.78
C THR A 101 -3.43 -2.91 2.54
N LEU A 102 -2.55 -1.93 2.37
CA LEU A 102 -2.68 -0.92 1.31
C LEU A 102 -2.56 -1.50 -0.11
N ASP A 103 -1.94 -2.66 -0.28
CA ASP A 103 -1.93 -3.40 -1.56
C ASP A 103 -3.30 -3.98 -1.94
N ASN A 104 -4.20 -4.17 -0.98
CA ASN A 104 -5.60 -4.59 -1.18
C ASN A 104 -6.58 -3.41 -1.22
N TRP A 105 -6.09 -2.18 -1.07
CA TRP A 105 -6.91 -0.99 -1.09
C TRP A 105 -7.23 -0.54 -2.52
N ASN A 106 -8.49 -0.20 -2.80
CA ASN A 106 -8.98 0.27 -4.10
C ASN A 106 -9.87 1.52 -3.99
N GLY A 107 -9.61 2.35 -2.97
CA GLY A 107 -10.42 3.53 -2.68
C GLY A 107 -10.20 4.70 -3.63
N LYS A 108 -10.87 5.82 -3.33
CA LYS A 108 -10.87 7.01 -4.16
C LYS A 108 -9.59 7.82 -4.01
N LYS A 109 -9.21 8.58 -5.05
CA LYS A 109 -8.05 9.48 -5.04
C LYS A 109 -8.02 10.42 -3.82
N THR A 110 -9.15 11.00 -3.44
CA THR A 110 -9.24 11.91 -2.28
C THR A 110 -8.91 11.23 -0.95
N GLU A 111 -9.26 9.96 -0.82
CA GLU A 111 -8.87 9.12 0.33
C GLU A 111 -7.38 8.78 0.27
N GLY A 112 -6.85 8.47 -0.93
CA GLY A 112 -5.44 8.20 -1.15
C GLY A 112 -4.54 9.36 -0.75
N GLU A 113 -4.94 10.61 -1.00
CA GLU A 113 -4.21 11.80 -0.53
C GLU A 113 -4.18 11.89 1.00
N GLY A 114 -5.29 11.57 1.67
CA GLY A 114 -5.36 11.53 3.13
C GLY A 114 -4.50 10.40 3.73
N ILE A 115 -4.52 9.22 3.10
CA ILE A 115 -3.69 8.07 3.46
C ILE A 115 -2.21 8.42 3.31
N PHE A 116 -1.83 9.05 2.20
CA PHE A 116 -0.44 9.46 1.96
C PHE A 116 0.06 10.44 3.02
N LEU A 117 -0.72 11.44 3.40
CA LEU A 117 -0.34 12.38 4.45
C LEU A 117 -0.14 11.70 5.81
N GLN A 118 -1.02 10.76 6.18
CA GLN A 118 -0.87 9.99 7.41
C GLN A 118 0.40 9.11 7.40
N LEU A 119 0.74 8.53 6.22
CA LEU A 119 2.00 7.80 6.05
C LEU A 119 3.21 8.73 6.26
N LEU A 120 3.19 9.93 5.66
CA LEU A 120 4.26 10.91 5.85
C LEU A 120 4.42 11.31 7.32
N ASP A 121 3.31 11.45 8.07
CA ASP A 121 3.36 11.76 9.50
C ASP A 121 4.01 10.63 10.31
N ALA A 122 3.68 9.37 10.00
CA ALA A 122 4.31 8.21 10.64
C ALA A 122 5.82 8.14 10.35
N VAL A 123 6.22 8.36 9.07
CA VAL A 123 7.63 8.30 8.69
C VAL A 123 8.42 9.49 9.23
N HIS A 124 7.84 10.71 9.24
CA HIS A 124 8.44 11.85 9.92
C HIS A 124 8.75 11.55 11.39
N TYR A 125 7.78 10.96 12.11
CA TYR A 125 7.95 10.63 13.52
C TYR A 125 9.10 9.64 13.78
N ILE A 126 9.23 8.57 12.97
CA ILE A 126 10.35 7.62 13.13
C ILE A 126 11.70 8.24 12.74
N HIS A 127 11.74 9.05 11.67
CA HIS A 127 12.95 9.75 11.27
C HIS A 127 13.42 10.76 12.34
N ALA A 128 12.50 11.45 13.01
CA ALA A 128 12.84 12.33 14.15
C ALA A 128 13.46 11.55 15.33
N LYS A 129 13.19 10.25 15.44
CA LYS A 129 13.83 9.33 16.39
C LYS A 129 15.07 8.63 15.83
N GLN A 130 15.57 9.07 14.66
CA GLN A 130 16.72 8.48 13.97
C GLN A 130 16.51 7.01 13.53
N ILE A 131 15.26 6.59 13.35
CA ILE A 131 14.90 5.26 12.85
C ILE A 131 14.59 5.36 11.36
N VAL A 132 15.27 4.55 10.55
CA VAL A 132 15.01 4.37 9.12
C VAL A 132 14.27 3.05 8.93
N HIS A 133 13.12 3.05 8.27
CA HIS A 133 12.26 1.86 8.17
C HIS A 133 12.81 0.79 7.23
N ARG A 134 13.37 1.18 6.08
CA ARG A 134 14.04 0.34 5.07
C ARG A 134 13.18 -0.66 4.30
N ASP A 135 11.97 -0.97 4.74
CA ASP A 135 11.04 -1.86 4.05
C ASP A 135 9.64 -1.26 3.93
N LEU A 136 9.57 0.05 3.60
CA LEU A 136 8.30 0.69 3.29
C LEU A 136 7.72 0.13 1.99
N LYS A 137 6.53 -0.47 2.09
CA LYS A 137 5.78 -1.06 0.98
C LYS A 137 4.30 -1.12 1.31
N LEU A 138 3.46 -1.34 0.30
CA LEU A 138 2.00 -1.36 0.49
C LEU A 138 1.54 -2.42 1.50
N SER A 139 2.16 -3.60 1.52
CA SER A 139 1.78 -4.67 2.47
C SER A 139 2.19 -4.41 3.92
N ASN A 140 3.09 -3.45 4.18
CA ASN A 140 3.49 -3.03 5.52
C ASN A 140 2.70 -1.81 6.02
N ILE A 141 1.66 -1.41 5.30
CA ILE A 141 0.78 -0.30 5.65
C ILE A 141 -0.65 -0.84 5.69
N MET A 142 -1.30 -0.75 6.83
CA MET A 142 -2.71 -1.11 6.97
C MET A 142 -3.59 0.13 7.00
N ILE A 143 -4.83 -0.04 6.52
CA ILE A 143 -5.89 0.96 6.57
C ILE A 143 -7.03 0.35 7.36
N THR A 144 -7.43 1.02 8.44
CA THR A 144 -8.53 0.56 9.29
C THR A 144 -9.88 0.68 8.56
N HIS A 145 -10.78 -0.29 8.79
CA HIS A 145 -12.15 -0.21 8.28
C HIS A 145 -12.92 0.96 8.90
N ASN A 146 -12.55 1.39 10.10
CA ASN A 146 -13.15 2.52 10.79
C ASN A 146 -12.33 3.79 10.54
N GLY A 147 -12.73 4.60 9.57
CA GLY A 147 -12.21 5.94 9.35
C GLY A 147 -10.95 6.05 8.49
N SER A 148 -10.55 4.98 7.80
CA SER A 148 -9.38 4.97 6.89
C SER A 148 -8.09 5.49 7.55
N HIS A 149 -7.86 5.08 8.82
CA HIS A 149 -6.62 5.42 9.52
C HIS A 149 -5.48 4.51 9.08
N VAL A 150 -4.36 5.11 8.75
CA VAL A 150 -3.12 4.40 8.41
C VAL A 150 -2.47 3.84 9.66
N LYS A 151 -2.00 2.61 9.57
CA LYS A 151 -1.12 1.97 10.55
C LYS A 151 0.09 1.37 9.84
N LEU A 152 1.27 1.94 10.07
CA LEU A 152 2.53 1.37 9.63
C LEU A 152 2.86 0.18 10.52
N ILE A 153 3.09 -0.98 9.90
CA ILE A 153 3.37 -2.25 10.57
C ILE A 153 4.72 -2.79 10.12
N ASP A 154 5.34 -3.62 10.91
CA ASP A 154 6.57 -4.35 10.59
C ASP A 154 7.84 -3.47 10.52
N PHE A 155 8.63 -3.54 11.59
CA PHE A 155 9.90 -2.82 11.76
C PHE A 155 11.11 -3.77 11.75
N GLY A 156 10.92 -5.00 11.27
CA GLY A 156 11.94 -6.06 11.30
C GLY A 156 13.21 -5.78 10.50
N LEU A 157 13.25 -4.74 9.66
CA LEU A 157 14.43 -4.36 8.87
C LEU A 157 14.93 -2.94 9.19
N SER A 158 14.43 -2.34 10.27
CA SER A 158 14.68 -0.93 10.59
C SER A 158 16.08 -0.62 11.13
N ASP A 159 17.00 -1.60 11.19
CA ASP A 159 18.38 -1.39 11.66
C ASP A 159 19.43 -1.92 10.68
N THR A 160 20.65 -1.36 10.77
CA THR A 160 21.76 -1.60 9.84
C THR A 160 22.39 -3.01 9.92
N ASP A 161 22.36 -3.64 11.09
CA ASP A 161 23.06 -4.91 11.32
C ASP A 161 22.35 -6.13 10.71
N ASP A 162 21.10 -5.99 10.31
CA ASP A 162 20.26 -7.08 9.80
C ASP A 162 20.72 -7.60 8.43
N PHE A 163 21.43 -6.77 7.66
CA PHE A 163 22.05 -7.18 6.40
C PHE A 163 23.03 -8.34 6.53
N ALA A 164 23.79 -8.37 7.64
CA ALA A 164 24.76 -9.43 7.90
C ALA A 164 24.08 -10.77 8.21
N ILE A 165 22.88 -10.72 8.79
CA ILE A 165 22.12 -11.86 9.27
C ILE A 165 21.32 -12.49 8.13
N LEU A 166 20.61 -11.68 7.35
CA LEU A 166 19.71 -12.17 6.30
C LEU A 166 20.41 -12.58 5.02
N LYS A 167 21.73 -12.30 4.86
CA LYS A 167 22.56 -12.56 3.66
C LYS A 167 21.95 -12.05 2.35
N GLN A 168 20.96 -11.18 2.41
CA GLN A 168 20.25 -10.57 1.28
C GLN A 168 20.09 -9.07 1.52
N PRO A 169 19.97 -8.24 0.47
CA PRO A 169 19.64 -6.83 0.63
C PRO A 169 18.32 -6.69 1.40
N ALA A 170 18.35 -5.94 2.50
CA ALA A 170 17.14 -5.65 3.25
C ALA A 170 16.21 -4.77 2.43
N GLY A 171 14.96 -5.19 2.23
CA GLY A 171 13.94 -4.47 1.50
C GLY A 171 13.23 -5.32 0.45
N THR A 172 12.13 -4.81 -0.06
CA THR A 172 11.28 -5.50 -1.01
C THR A 172 11.54 -5.00 -2.43
N PRO A 173 11.80 -5.89 -3.43
CA PRO A 173 11.94 -5.50 -4.83
C PRO A 173 10.81 -4.57 -5.29
N GLY A 174 11.15 -3.51 -6.03
CA GLY A 174 10.21 -2.48 -6.50
C GLY A 174 9.93 -1.35 -5.50
N TYR A 175 10.48 -1.44 -4.27
CA TYR A 175 10.41 -0.38 -3.26
C TYR A 175 11.78 -0.01 -2.69
N ILE A 176 12.76 -0.92 -2.81
CA ILE A 176 14.12 -0.72 -2.31
C ILE A 176 14.87 0.29 -3.19
N SER A 177 15.53 1.27 -2.57
CA SER A 177 16.36 2.22 -3.32
C SER A 177 17.66 1.57 -3.81
N PRO A 178 18.21 2.01 -4.94
CA PRO A 178 19.48 1.49 -5.45
C PRO A 178 20.61 1.59 -4.43
N GLU A 179 20.66 2.69 -3.67
CA GLU A 179 21.70 2.92 -2.66
C GLU A 179 21.57 1.95 -1.48
N GLN A 180 20.35 1.60 -1.10
CA GLN A 180 20.10 0.64 -0.02
C GLN A 180 20.60 -0.76 -0.37
N ILE A 181 20.63 -1.12 -1.66
CA ILE A 181 21.21 -2.40 -2.12
C ILE A 181 22.73 -2.39 -1.93
N ILE A 182 23.37 -1.22 -2.09
CA ILE A 182 24.82 -1.06 -2.09
C ILE A 182 25.38 -0.81 -0.68
N SER A 183 24.72 0.08 0.06
CA SER A 183 25.21 0.63 1.32
C SER A 183 24.52 0.01 2.51
N ARG A 184 25.30 -0.43 3.49
CA ARG A 184 24.80 -0.84 4.80
C ARG A 184 24.38 0.37 5.66
N GLN A 185 24.78 1.57 5.27
CA GLN A 185 24.52 2.78 6.04
C GLN A 185 23.04 3.18 5.93
N ALA A 186 22.41 3.42 7.06
CA ALA A 186 21.04 3.91 7.10
C ALA A 186 21.00 5.36 6.62
N ASP A 187 20.13 5.64 5.63
CA ASP A 187 19.84 6.98 5.15
C ASP A 187 18.32 7.15 5.02
N ILE A 188 17.76 8.17 5.66
CA ILE A 188 16.33 8.46 5.62
C ILE A 188 15.81 8.65 4.19
N ARG A 189 16.66 9.02 3.23
CA ARG A 189 16.31 9.18 1.82
C ARG A 189 16.03 7.84 1.12
N ASN A 190 16.41 6.70 1.72
CA ASN A 190 15.98 5.38 1.25
C ASN A 190 14.47 5.20 1.44
N ASP A 191 13.94 5.62 2.59
CA ASP A 191 12.50 5.59 2.83
C ASP A 191 11.75 6.56 1.91
N ILE A 192 12.34 7.72 1.58
CA ILE A 192 11.75 8.67 0.61
C ILE A 192 11.61 8.04 -0.78
N PHE A 193 12.57 7.23 -1.22
CA PHE A 193 12.44 6.46 -2.47
C PHE A 193 11.24 5.50 -2.40
N SER A 194 11.15 4.73 -1.33
CA SER A 194 10.05 3.78 -1.11
C SER A 194 8.68 4.50 -1.05
N ILE A 195 8.63 5.68 -0.42
CA ILE A 195 7.44 6.55 -0.38
C ILE A 195 7.04 7.00 -1.79
N GLY A 196 8.01 7.35 -2.65
CA GLY A 196 7.76 7.65 -4.06
C GLY A 196 7.12 6.49 -4.81
N CYS A 197 7.59 5.27 -4.59
CA CYS A 197 7.01 4.05 -5.16
C CYS A 197 5.59 3.77 -4.63
N ILE A 198 5.32 4.06 -3.36
CA ILE A 198 3.99 3.95 -2.76
C ILE A 198 3.05 5.00 -3.37
N LEU A 199 3.47 6.26 -3.45
CA LEU A 199 2.68 7.35 -4.02
C LEU A 199 2.25 7.05 -5.46
N GLU A 200 3.16 6.53 -6.28
CA GLU A 200 2.88 6.13 -7.66
C GLU A 200 1.76 5.09 -7.77
N LYS A 201 1.68 4.17 -6.82
CA LYS A 201 0.69 3.08 -6.80
C LYS A 201 -0.67 3.53 -6.25
N ILE A 202 -0.69 4.36 -5.21
CA ILE A 202 -1.94 4.79 -4.57
C ILE A 202 -2.60 5.99 -5.26
N LEU A 203 -1.82 6.83 -5.94
CA LEU A 203 -2.28 8.00 -6.68
C LEU A 203 -1.75 7.98 -8.12
N PRO A 204 -2.13 6.98 -8.93
CA PRO A 204 -1.63 6.86 -10.29
C PRO A 204 -2.07 8.03 -11.16
N GLY A 205 -1.23 8.39 -12.14
CA GLY A 205 -1.52 9.44 -13.12
C GLY A 205 -0.58 10.65 -13.04
N LYS A 206 -0.77 11.61 -13.95
CA LYS A 206 0.19 12.70 -14.17
C LYS A 206 0.27 13.73 -13.04
N ALA A 207 -0.71 13.77 -12.16
CA ALA A 207 -0.81 14.82 -11.15
C ALA A 207 0.40 14.90 -10.21
N TYR A 208 0.92 13.76 -9.77
CA TYR A 208 2.03 13.70 -8.81
C TYR A 208 3.37 13.26 -9.42
N THR A 209 3.47 13.18 -10.76
CA THR A 209 4.66 12.68 -11.46
C THR A 209 5.94 13.42 -11.07
N ALA A 210 5.91 14.74 -10.93
CA ALA A 210 7.07 15.52 -10.54
C ALA A 210 7.58 15.13 -9.13
N ILE A 211 6.67 14.96 -8.18
CA ILE A 211 6.99 14.55 -6.81
C ILE A 211 7.53 13.11 -6.79
N ILE A 212 6.88 12.20 -7.51
CA ILE A 212 7.31 10.79 -7.63
C ILE A 212 8.72 10.72 -8.22
N ASN A 213 8.97 11.44 -9.32
CA ASN A 213 10.28 11.45 -9.97
C ASN A 213 11.36 12.00 -9.03
N ARG A 214 11.07 13.06 -8.26
CA ARG A 214 12.02 13.59 -7.29
C ARG A 214 12.27 12.61 -6.13
N CYS A 215 11.26 11.90 -5.63
CA CYS A 215 11.45 10.83 -4.64
C CYS A 215 12.36 9.72 -5.17
N LYS A 216 12.25 9.36 -6.44
CA LYS A 216 12.98 8.26 -7.09
C LYS A 216 14.29 8.70 -7.75
N ALA A 217 14.63 9.97 -7.73
CA ALA A 217 15.86 10.52 -8.29
C ALA A 217 17.11 9.98 -7.57
N PRO A 218 18.32 10.15 -8.13
CA PRO A 218 19.57 9.91 -7.42
C PRO A 218 19.58 10.59 -6.05
N ILE A 219 20.15 9.96 -5.05
CA ILE A 219 20.03 10.33 -3.62
C ILE A 219 20.31 11.81 -3.33
N ALA A 220 21.25 12.42 -4.07
CA ALA A 220 21.61 13.84 -3.91
C ALA A 220 20.51 14.81 -4.40
N GLN A 221 19.60 14.35 -5.27
CA GLN A 221 18.53 15.15 -5.87
C GLN A 221 17.16 14.89 -5.23
N ARG A 222 17.06 13.88 -4.34
CA ARG A 222 15.84 13.59 -3.59
C ARG A 222 15.52 14.69 -2.59
N TYR A 223 14.30 14.65 -2.07
CA TYR A 223 13.95 15.40 -0.88
C TYR A 223 14.94 15.06 0.26
N ALA A 224 15.40 16.09 0.97
CA ALA A 224 16.34 15.91 2.07
C ALA A 224 15.70 15.17 3.26
N ASN A 225 14.40 15.37 3.45
CA ASN A 225 13.61 14.78 4.53
C ASN A 225 12.12 14.69 4.14
N VAL A 226 11.33 14.07 5.00
CA VAL A 226 9.88 13.91 4.79
C VAL A 226 9.12 15.23 4.87
N ASP A 227 9.61 16.21 5.61
CA ASP A 227 8.95 17.53 5.73
C ASP A 227 9.01 18.30 4.41
N GLU A 228 10.16 18.28 3.73
CA GLU A 228 10.30 18.87 2.39
C GLU A 228 9.34 18.20 1.39
N LEU A 229 9.28 16.87 1.40
CA LEU A 229 8.33 16.10 0.57
C LEU A 229 6.89 16.47 0.89
N LYS A 230 6.52 16.55 2.17
CA LYS A 230 5.17 16.88 2.62
C LYS A 230 4.76 18.29 2.22
N ALA A 231 5.67 19.26 2.34
CA ALA A 231 5.43 20.64 1.94
C ALA A 231 5.15 20.74 0.43
N ASP A 232 5.94 20.06 -0.41
CA ASP A 232 5.75 20.05 -1.86
C ASP A 232 4.45 19.33 -2.25
N PHE A 233 4.14 18.19 -1.61
CA PHE A 233 2.87 17.48 -1.82
C PHE A 233 1.65 18.35 -1.46
N MET A 234 1.69 19.06 -0.34
CA MET A 234 0.62 19.95 0.10
C MET A 234 0.45 21.15 -0.83
N ALA A 235 1.55 21.77 -1.27
CA ALA A 235 1.52 22.87 -2.24
C ALA A 235 0.88 22.41 -3.55
N HIS A 236 1.26 21.24 -4.04
CA HIS A 236 0.71 20.65 -5.26
C HIS A 236 -0.79 20.32 -5.12
N ARG A 237 -1.20 19.71 -4.01
CA ARG A 237 -2.60 19.42 -3.69
C ARG A 237 -3.47 20.68 -3.69
N ASN A 238 -2.98 21.78 -3.11
CA ASN A 238 -3.69 23.04 -2.99
C ASN A 238 -3.74 23.81 -4.33
N SER A 239 -2.76 23.62 -5.22
CA SER A 239 -2.72 24.26 -6.54
C SER A 239 -3.65 23.60 -7.56
N HIS A 240 -4.15 22.38 -7.30
CA HIS A 240 -5.10 21.71 -8.18
C HIS A 240 -6.55 22.09 -7.85
N PRO A 241 -7.21 22.91 -8.68
CA PRO A 241 -8.44 23.60 -8.34
C PRO A 241 -9.70 22.72 -8.48
N ALA A 242 -9.83 21.67 -7.70
CA ALA A 242 -11.16 21.07 -7.50
C ALA A 242 -12.13 22.08 -6.82
N GLY A 243 -11.57 23.00 -6.01
CA GLY A 243 -12.30 24.11 -5.41
C GLY A 243 -12.69 25.20 -6.40
N ILE A 244 -11.77 25.63 -7.29
CA ILE A 244 -12.02 26.69 -8.27
C ILE A 244 -13.08 26.27 -9.29
N LYS A 245 -13.08 25.01 -9.75
CA LYS A 245 -14.15 24.49 -10.63
C LYS A 245 -15.51 24.47 -9.95
N ARG A 246 -15.60 24.11 -8.68
CA ARG A 246 -16.86 24.16 -7.91
C ARG A 246 -17.34 25.60 -7.68
N ILE A 247 -16.42 26.51 -7.38
CA ILE A 247 -16.73 27.95 -7.22
C ILE A 247 -17.12 28.54 -8.58
N ALA A 248 -16.44 28.21 -9.67
CA ALA A 248 -16.78 28.66 -11.03
C ALA A 248 -18.14 28.12 -11.49
N ILE A 249 -18.47 26.84 -11.20
CA ILE A 249 -19.76 26.24 -11.50
C ILE A 249 -20.86 26.89 -10.64
N ALA A 250 -20.63 27.13 -9.35
CA ALA A 250 -21.57 27.82 -8.48
C ALA A 250 -21.79 29.29 -8.92
N ALA A 251 -20.72 30.01 -9.29
CA ALA A 251 -20.81 31.36 -9.84
C ALA A 251 -21.59 31.38 -11.17
N LEU A 252 -21.32 30.43 -12.07
CA LEU A 252 -22.06 30.29 -13.33
C LEU A 252 -23.53 29.97 -13.08
N ALA A 253 -23.85 29.09 -12.13
CA ALA A 253 -25.22 28.78 -11.74
C ALA A 253 -25.93 30.01 -11.15
N CYS A 254 -25.25 30.83 -10.33
CA CYS A 254 -25.78 32.08 -9.82
C CYS A 254 -26.03 33.11 -10.93
N ILE A 255 -25.14 33.21 -11.93
CA ILE A 255 -25.33 34.12 -13.08
C ILE A 255 -26.54 33.66 -13.91
N ILE A 256 -26.68 32.36 -14.17
CA ILE A 256 -27.82 31.80 -14.89
C ILE A 256 -29.10 32.08 -14.12
N LEU A 257 -29.12 31.91 -12.80
CA LEU A 257 -30.27 32.21 -11.94
C LEU A 257 -30.65 33.69 -12.00
N LEU A 258 -29.68 34.59 -11.94
CA LEU A 258 -29.88 36.04 -12.07
C LEU A 258 -30.45 36.41 -13.44
N VAL A 259 -29.97 35.81 -14.53
CA VAL A 259 -30.52 36.01 -15.87
C VAL A 259 -31.97 35.51 -15.94
N PHE A 260 -32.27 34.34 -15.35
CA PHE A 260 -33.64 33.79 -15.32
C PHE A 260 -34.60 34.65 -14.50
N ILE A 261 -34.12 35.33 -13.45
CA ILE A 261 -34.96 36.25 -12.63
C ILE A 261 -35.10 37.60 -13.33
N SER A 262 -34.07 38.14 -13.96
CA SER A 262 -34.12 39.45 -14.62
C SER A 262 -34.85 39.43 -15.98
N TYR A 263 -34.81 38.31 -16.71
CA TYR A 263 -35.46 38.18 -18.00
C TYR A 263 -36.97 38.40 -17.97
N PRO A 264 -37.77 37.83 -17.08
CA PRO A 264 -39.21 38.11 -16.99
C PRO A 264 -39.52 39.54 -16.50
N LEU A 265 -38.63 40.13 -15.66
CA LEU A 265 -38.79 41.53 -15.23
C LEU A 265 -38.55 42.52 -16.39
N LEU A 266 -37.63 42.27 -17.27
CA LEU A 266 -37.41 43.06 -18.51
C LEU A 266 -38.57 42.91 -19.47
N GLN A 267 -39.16 41.73 -19.62
CA GLN A 267 -40.34 41.51 -20.47
C GLN A 267 -41.62 42.15 -19.92
N GLN A 268 -41.73 42.31 -18.60
CA GLN A 268 -42.86 43.05 -17.99
C GLN A 268 -42.78 44.55 -18.31
N GLN A 269 -41.61 45.12 -18.51
CA GLN A 269 -41.44 46.52 -18.87
C GLN A 269 -41.86 46.81 -20.32
N GLU A 270 -41.70 45.84 -21.25
CA GLU A 270 -42.15 45.99 -22.64
C GLU A 270 -43.68 45.79 -22.81
N LYS A 271 -44.36 45.07 -21.93
CA LYS A 271 -45.81 44.85 -21.98
C LYS A 271 -46.67 46.00 -21.44
N SER A 272 -46.05 47.05 -20.91
CA SER A 272 -46.77 48.24 -20.42
C SER A 272 -47.08 49.28 -21.53
N ILE A 273 -46.69 49.00 -22.79
CA ILE A 273 -46.92 49.91 -23.94
C ILE A 273 -47.56 49.12 -25.07
N SER A 274 -48.83 48.71 -24.93
CA SER A 274 -49.78 48.59 -26.04
C SER A 274 -51.20 48.23 -25.55
N ILE A 275 -52.02 49.09 -25.94
CA ILE A 275 -53.45 49.31 -25.72
C ILE A 275 -54.30 48.17 -26.32
N THR A 276 -55.33 47.79 -25.56
CA THR A 276 -56.50 46.97 -25.83
C THR A 276 -57.20 47.24 -27.18
N PRO A 277 -58.25 46.50 -27.68
CA PRO A 277 -58.99 45.36 -27.11
C PRO A 277 -59.53 44.31 -28.14
N THR A 278 -60.34 43.39 -27.65
CA THR A 278 -61.56 42.73 -28.10
C THR A 278 -61.56 41.26 -28.54
N HIS A 279 -62.38 40.53 -27.74
CA HIS A 279 -63.30 39.43 -28.02
C HIS A 279 -62.98 38.23 -28.93
N HIS A 280 -63.08 37.04 -28.44
CA HIS A 280 -64.22 36.14 -28.54
C HIS A 280 -63.91 34.73 -27.98
N GLU A 281 -64.96 34.21 -27.35
CA GLU A 281 -65.22 32.88 -26.80
C GLU A 281 -64.90 31.68 -27.68
N ALA A 282 -64.65 30.57 -27.01
CA ALA A 282 -65.41 29.32 -26.96
C ALA A 282 -64.57 28.14 -26.52
N LYS A 283 -64.87 27.60 -25.33
CA LYS A 283 -65.46 26.29 -25.03
C LYS A 283 -64.92 25.07 -25.78
N LYS A 284 -64.48 24.09 -25.07
CA LYS A 284 -65.08 22.91 -24.44
C LYS A 284 -64.04 21.76 -24.35
N ASP A 285 -63.99 21.22 -23.22
CA ASP A 285 -64.39 19.90 -22.69
C ASP A 285 -63.37 18.74 -22.96
N THR A 286 -62.92 18.21 -21.88
CA THR A 286 -63.31 17.06 -21.11
C THR A 286 -62.57 15.75 -21.37
N VAL A 287 -62.13 15.15 -20.32
CA VAL A 287 -62.30 13.78 -19.76
C VAL A 287 -61.10 12.83 -19.78
N ILE A 288 -60.54 12.62 -18.62
CA ILE A 288 -60.52 11.45 -17.71
C ILE A 288 -60.08 10.08 -18.30
N ARG A 289 -59.14 9.45 -17.66
CA ARG A 289 -59.09 8.15 -16.95
C ARG A 289 -57.71 7.55 -16.96
N GLN A 290 -57.09 7.37 -15.83
CA GLN A 290 -57.14 6.27 -14.84
C GLN A 290 -56.80 4.88 -15.39
N GLN A 291 -55.81 4.29 -14.81
CA GLN A 291 -55.66 3.05 -14.02
C GLN A 291 -54.36 2.34 -14.39
N ALA A 292 -53.47 2.02 -13.46
CA ALA A 292 -53.45 1.13 -12.33
C ALA A 292 -53.07 -0.35 -12.71
N GLY A 293 -52.21 -0.93 -11.96
CA GLY A 293 -52.05 -2.36 -11.72
C GLY A 293 -50.73 -2.88 -12.25
N ASP A 294 -49.96 -3.70 -11.69
CA ASP A 294 -49.85 -4.43 -10.46
C ASP A 294 -48.56 -5.26 -10.50
N ALA A 295 -48.01 -5.47 -9.32
CA ALA A 295 -47.48 -6.72 -8.80
C ALA A 295 -46.21 -7.36 -9.36
N ALA A 296 -45.27 -7.56 -8.43
CA ALA A 296 -44.17 -8.48 -8.41
C ALA A 296 -44.62 -9.97 -8.46
N PRO A 297 -43.73 -10.91 -8.70
CA PRO A 297 -43.32 -11.72 -7.55
C PRO A 297 -41.84 -12.12 -7.44
N LEU A 298 -41.53 -12.42 -6.21
CA LEU A 298 -40.35 -13.11 -5.67
C LEU A 298 -40.10 -14.49 -6.30
N SER A 299 -38.80 -14.86 -6.46
CA SER A 299 -38.38 -16.27 -6.33
C SER A 299 -36.90 -16.34 -5.92
N GLU A 300 -36.65 -16.74 -4.71
CA GLU A 300 -35.98 -17.98 -4.28
C GLU A 300 -34.47 -18.08 -4.47
N SER A 301 -33.86 -18.18 -3.31
CA SER A 301 -32.52 -18.60 -2.97
C SER A 301 -32.10 -19.93 -3.63
N LYS A 302 -30.87 -19.99 -4.14
CA LYS A 302 -30.13 -21.25 -4.25
C LYS A 302 -28.76 -21.12 -3.60
N HIS A 303 -28.59 -21.91 -2.55
CA HIS A 303 -27.31 -22.37 -2.00
C HIS A 303 -26.37 -22.82 -3.13
N SER A 304 -25.13 -22.37 -3.12
CA SER A 304 -24.06 -23.09 -3.80
C SER A 304 -22.88 -23.28 -2.86
N GLN A 305 -22.55 -24.53 -2.74
CA GLN A 305 -21.47 -25.14 -1.98
C GLN A 305 -20.10 -24.57 -2.35
N GLN A 306 -19.25 -24.41 -1.36
CA GLN A 306 -17.81 -24.22 -1.51
C GLN A 306 -17.18 -25.42 -2.24
N PRO A 307 -16.29 -25.18 -3.22
CA PRO A 307 -15.45 -26.26 -3.74
C PRO A 307 -14.19 -26.42 -2.88
N ALA A 308 -13.84 -27.66 -2.65
CA ALA A 308 -12.65 -28.14 -1.99
C ALA A 308 -11.37 -27.58 -2.63
N VAL A 309 -10.37 -27.30 -1.77
CA VAL A 309 -9.01 -26.92 -2.16
C VAL A 309 -8.35 -28.13 -2.85
N ALA A 310 -8.14 -28.04 -4.15
CA ALA A 310 -7.38 -29.02 -4.92
C ALA A 310 -5.87 -28.73 -4.78
N GLU A 311 -5.09 -29.76 -4.50
CA GLU A 311 -3.63 -29.73 -4.55
C GLU A 311 -3.12 -29.32 -5.94
N PRO A 312 -2.00 -28.58 -6.05
CA PRO A 312 -1.51 -28.08 -7.33
C PRO A 312 -0.97 -29.23 -8.20
N SER A 313 -1.56 -29.42 -9.37
CA SER A 313 -1.14 -30.41 -10.36
C SER A 313 0.28 -30.12 -10.91
N SER A 314 1.02 -31.16 -11.26
CA SER A 314 2.36 -31.10 -11.87
C SER A 314 2.45 -30.19 -13.12
N ALA A 315 1.37 -30.05 -13.87
CA ALA A 315 1.26 -29.14 -15.03
C ALA A 315 1.45 -27.65 -14.66
N SER A 316 1.01 -27.22 -13.46
CA SER A 316 1.12 -25.83 -13.03
C SER A 316 2.54 -25.44 -12.60
N HIS A 317 3.38 -26.39 -12.19
CA HIS A 317 4.81 -26.15 -11.91
C HIS A 317 5.63 -26.01 -13.19
N LEU A 318 5.34 -26.80 -14.22
CA LEU A 318 5.97 -26.69 -15.53
C LEU A 318 5.70 -25.34 -16.17
N GLN A 319 4.47 -24.84 -16.08
CA GLN A 319 4.10 -23.53 -16.62
C GLN A 319 4.81 -22.36 -15.89
N SER A 320 4.97 -22.44 -14.59
CA SER A 320 5.70 -21.43 -13.81
C SER A 320 7.20 -21.41 -14.17
N ALA A 321 7.84 -22.57 -14.31
CA ALA A 321 9.23 -22.67 -14.70
C ALA A 321 9.52 -22.12 -16.12
N GLU A 322 8.59 -22.33 -17.06
CA GLU A 322 8.69 -21.77 -18.40
C GLU A 322 8.55 -20.26 -18.40
N LEU A 323 7.62 -19.71 -17.63
CA LEU A 323 7.47 -18.26 -17.47
C LEU A 323 8.70 -17.62 -16.84
N ILE A 324 9.25 -18.21 -15.78
CA ILE A 324 10.49 -17.74 -15.17
C ILE A 324 11.64 -17.73 -16.21
N SER A 325 11.78 -18.79 -17.00
CA SER A 325 12.82 -18.88 -18.03
C SER A 325 12.65 -17.79 -19.11
N LYS A 326 11.44 -17.54 -19.57
CA LYS A 326 11.13 -16.47 -20.54
C LYS A 326 11.41 -15.07 -19.95
N GLY A 327 11.02 -14.85 -18.70
CA GLY A 327 11.29 -13.59 -18.00
C GLY A 327 12.81 -13.33 -17.84
N LYS A 328 13.58 -14.33 -17.44
CA LYS A 328 15.05 -14.24 -17.33
C LYS A 328 15.70 -13.85 -18.66
N LYS A 329 15.27 -14.48 -19.77
CA LYS A 329 15.77 -14.14 -21.10
C LYS A 329 15.46 -12.70 -21.52
N ALA A 330 14.28 -12.20 -21.17
CA ALA A 330 13.89 -10.81 -21.45
C ALA A 330 14.77 -9.82 -20.66
N ILE A 331 15.04 -10.11 -19.39
CA ILE A 331 15.92 -9.29 -18.54
C ILE A 331 17.35 -9.30 -19.08
N ASP A 332 17.88 -10.46 -19.50
CA ASP A 332 19.20 -10.56 -20.13
C ASP A 332 19.31 -9.72 -21.41
N LYS A 333 18.25 -9.69 -22.21
CA LYS A 333 18.15 -8.85 -23.39
C LYS A 333 18.20 -7.37 -23.04
N MET A 334 17.42 -6.93 -22.04
CA MET A 334 17.40 -5.54 -21.57
C MET A 334 18.76 -5.10 -21.05
N TRP A 335 19.51 -5.97 -20.36
CA TRP A 335 20.90 -5.70 -19.94
C TRP A 335 21.81 -5.44 -21.12
N LYS A 336 21.77 -6.31 -22.14
CA LYS A 336 22.58 -6.13 -23.38
C LYS A 336 22.23 -4.83 -24.10
N GLU A 337 20.95 -4.51 -24.19
CA GLU A 337 20.46 -3.29 -24.83
C GLU A 337 20.83 -2.01 -24.07
N SER A 338 21.04 -2.09 -22.76
CA SER A 338 21.50 -0.96 -21.93
C SER A 338 22.94 -0.51 -22.25
N GLY A 339 23.74 -1.40 -22.81
CA GLY A 339 25.14 -1.14 -23.16
C GLY A 339 26.06 -0.83 -21.95
N ILE A 340 25.61 -1.11 -20.73
CA ILE A 340 26.31 -0.77 -19.48
C ILE A 340 27.76 -1.29 -19.45
N ASP A 341 27.98 -2.50 -19.99
CA ASP A 341 29.31 -3.14 -19.99
C ASP A 341 30.33 -2.40 -20.87
N THR A 342 29.87 -1.59 -21.85
CA THR A 342 30.72 -0.84 -22.78
C THR A 342 30.97 0.61 -22.35
N ILE A 343 30.33 1.06 -21.27
CA ILE A 343 30.46 2.44 -20.78
C ILE A 343 31.67 2.57 -19.86
N HIS A 344 32.64 3.41 -20.25
CA HIS A 344 33.87 3.65 -19.47
C HIS A 344 33.74 4.77 -18.43
N SER A 345 32.85 5.76 -18.64
CA SER A 345 32.61 6.82 -17.66
C SER A 345 31.77 6.29 -16.49
N VAL A 346 32.28 6.41 -15.26
CA VAL A 346 31.60 5.94 -14.03
C VAL A 346 30.23 6.62 -13.86
N GLU A 347 30.14 7.91 -14.16
CA GLU A 347 28.89 8.68 -14.05
C GLU A 347 27.83 8.19 -15.06
N LYS A 348 28.20 8.07 -16.35
CA LYS A 348 27.32 7.56 -17.40
C LYS A 348 26.94 6.10 -17.17
N LYS A 349 27.86 5.31 -16.68
CA LYS A 349 27.63 3.89 -16.34
C LYS A 349 26.62 3.77 -15.19
N SER A 350 26.75 4.62 -14.18
CA SER A 350 25.80 4.70 -13.06
C SER A 350 24.40 5.08 -13.54
N GLU A 351 24.28 6.10 -14.40
CA GLU A 351 22.99 6.52 -14.96
C GLU A 351 22.34 5.41 -15.79
N ALA A 352 23.08 4.79 -16.70
CA ALA A 352 22.58 3.67 -17.50
C ALA A 352 22.18 2.47 -16.64
N PHE A 353 22.89 2.22 -15.55
CA PHE A 353 22.58 1.18 -14.59
C PHE A 353 21.27 1.44 -13.85
N TYR A 354 21.02 2.66 -13.40
CA TYR A 354 19.76 3.02 -12.78
C TYR A 354 18.58 2.91 -13.74
N GLN A 355 18.74 3.33 -15.00
CA GLN A 355 17.73 3.16 -16.04
C GLN A 355 17.43 1.68 -16.32
N PHE A 356 18.45 0.81 -16.29
CA PHE A 356 18.23 -0.64 -16.41
C PHE A 356 17.44 -1.18 -15.21
N ILE A 357 17.78 -0.78 -13.99
CA ILE A 357 17.05 -1.20 -12.78
C ILE A 357 15.58 -0.80 -12.85
N ASP A 358 15.29 0.45 -13.21
CA ASP A 358 13.91 0.93 -13.33
C ASP A 358 13.13 0.17 -14.42
N LYS A 359 13.71 -0.03 -15.60
CA LYS A 359 13.10 -0.79 -16.69
C LYS A 359 12.86 -2.26 -16.32
N SER A 360 13.83 -2.90 -15.68
CA SER A 360 13.70 -4.30 -15.29
C SER A 360 12.66 -4.48 -14.19
N ASN A 361 12.56 -3.56 -13.23
CA ASN A 361 11.55 -3.58 -12.20
C ASN A 361 10.13 -3.35 -12.77
N ASP A 362 9.95 -2.37 -13.65
CA ASP A 362 8.67 -2.14 -14.33
C ASP A 362 8.27 -3.37 -15.17
N PHE A 363 9.21 -3.94 -15.91
CA PHE A 363 8.97 -5.18 -16.65
C PHE A 363 8.50 -6.30 -15.73
N ILE A 364 9.22 -6.58 -14.64
CA ILE A 364 8.94 -7.69 -13.73
C ILE A 364 7.61 -7.52 -13.00
N THR A 365 7.29 -6.29 -12.57
CA THR A 365 6.15 -6.04 -11.68
C THR A 365 4.88 -5.63 -12.41
N THR A 366 5.00 -5.03 -13.58
CA THR A 366 3.88 -4.41 -14.31
C THR A 366 3.64 -5.07 -15.65
N THR A 367 4.66 -5.07 -16.52
CA THR A 367 4.50 -5.46 -17.93
C THR A 367 4.40 -6.98 -18.09
N TYR A 368 5.33 -7.72 -17.49
CA TYR A 368 5.40 -9.17 -17.67
C TYR A 368 4.24 -9.95 -17.05
N PRO A 369 3.75 -9.62 -15.84
CA PRO A 369 2.60 -10.30 -15.25
C PRO A 369 1.31 -10.18 -16.08
N GLN A 370 1.19 -9.17 -16.96
CA GLN A 370 0.06 -9.04 -17.88
C GLN A 370 0.03 -10.14 -18.96
N THR A 371 1.18 -10.76 -19.23
CA THR A 371 1.28 -11.88 -20.19
C THR A 371 0.86 -13.22 -19.60
N PHE A 372 0.62 -13.30 -18.29
CA PHE A 372 0.29 -14.52 -17.60
C PHE A 372 -1.17 -14.94 -17.90
N SER A 373 -1.39 -16.25 -18.06
CA SER A 373 -2.73 -16.79 -18.18
C SER A 373 -3.58 -16.42 -16.95
N LYS A 374 -4.89 -16.23 -17.17
CA LYS A 374 -5.86 -15.97 -16.09
C LYS A 374 -5.94 -17.11 -15.06
N ASP A 375 -5.56 -18.31 -15.47
CA ASP A 375 -5.61 -19.51 -14.64
C ASP A 375 -4.45 -19.61 -13.62
N ILE A 376 -3.44 -18.71 -13.72
CA ILE A 376 -2.34 -18.70 -12.75
C ILE A 376 -2.80 -18.04 -11.46
N ALA A 377 -2.80 -18.81 -10.37
CA ALA A 377 -3.16 -18.33 -9.04
C ALA A 377 -2.28 -17.14 -8.60
N GLY A 378 -2.85 -16.20 -7.85
CA GLY A 378 -2.16 -14.97 -7.42
C GLY A 378 -0.86 -15.25 -6.63
N SER A 379 -0.83 -16.29 -5.79
CA SER A 379 0.38 -16.74 -5.08
C SER A 379 1.51 -17.12 -6.03
N LYS A 380 1.21 -17.88 -7.09
CA LYS A 380 2.20 -18.27 -8.11
C LYS A 380 2.72 -17.10 -8.93
N LYS A 381 1.88 -16.10 -9.22
CA LYS A 381 2.33 -14.85 -9.86
C LYS A 381 3.36 -14.13 -8.99
N SER A 382 3.12 -14.06 -7.70
CA SER A 382 4.05 -13.46 -6.73
C SER A 382 5.38 -14.22 -6.68
N ASP A 383 5.35 -15.55 -6.75
CA ASP A 383 6.57 -16.37 -6.73
C ASP A 383 7.41 -16.17 -8.00
N ILE A 384 6.77 -16.07 -9.18
CA ILE A 384 7.45 -15.77 -10.45
C ILE A 384 8.09 -14.38 -10.39
N ILE A 385 7.37 -13.36 -9.92
CA ILE A 385 7.88 -11.99 -9.76
C ILE A 385 9.09 -11.98 -8.83
N TYR A 386 9.01 -12.67 -7.71
CA TYR A 386 10.11 -12.78 -6.74
C TYR A 386 11.35 -13.44 -7.36
N GLU A 387 11.18 -14.55 -8.06
CA GLU A 387 12.28 -15.28 -8.71
C GLU A 387 12.98 -14.42 -9.78
N LEU A 388 12.23 -13.65 -10.58
CA LEU A 388 12.80 -12.75 -11.59
C LEU A 388 13.53 -11.56 -10.94
N SER A 389 13.00 -11.00 -9.87
CA SER A 389 13.64 -9.92 -9.12
C SER A 389 14.94 -10.39 -8.46
N SER A 390 14.93 -11.59 -7.88
CA SER A 390 16.12 -12.24 -7.32
C SER A 390 17.18 -12.48 -8.40
N TYR A 391 16.78 -13.01 -9.56
CA TYR A 391 17.65 -13.22 -10.70
C TYR A 391 18.34 -11.92 -11.17
N THR A 392 17.57 -10.84 -11.33
CA THR A 392 18.10 -9.54 -11.74
C THR A 392 19.14 -9.04 -10.73
N THR A 393 18.84 -9.15 -9.46
CA THR A 393 19.72 -8.72 -8.36
C THR A 393 21.01 -9.49 -8.34
N GLU A 394 20.96 -10.83 -8.38
CA GLU A 394 22.16 -11.67 -8.31
C GLU A 394 23.05 -11.54 -9.55
N ARG A 395 22.43 -11.46 -10.72
CA ARG A 395 23.17 -11.53 -11.97
C ARG A 395 23.76 -10.21 -12.42
N TYR A 396 23.05 -9.11 -12.20
CA TYR A 396 23.43 -7.81 -12.76
C TYR A 396 23.67 -6.73 -11.70
N VAL A 397 22.85 -6.69 -10.66
CA VAL A 397 22.94 -5.62 -9.66
C VAL A 397 24.18 -5.79 -8.79
N LYS A 398 24.33 -6.92 -8.14
CA LYS A 398 25.49 -7.18 -7.25
C LYS A 398 26.85 -7.07 -7.96
N PRO A 399 27.07 -7.70 -9.12
CA PRO A 399 28.36 -7.61 -9.81
C PRO A 399 28.70 -6.19 -10.25
N THR A 400 27.72 -5.45 -10.81
CA THR A 400 27.95 -4.08 -11.27
C THR A 400 28.31 -3.15 -10.13
N LEU A 401 27.67 -3.31 -8.98
CA LEU A 401 27.90 -2.51 -7.79
C LEU A 401 29.25 -2.81 -7.15
N SER A 402 29.67 -4.06 -7.10
CA SER A 402 31.04 -4.41 -6.64
C SER A 402 32.12 -3.81 -7.54
N GLY A 403 31.85 -3.72 -8.86
CA GLY A 403 32.72 -3.04 -9.80
C GLY A 403 32.86 -1.52 -9.55
N PHE A 404 31.80 -0.86 -9.14
CA PHE A 404 31.85 0.57 -8.75
C PHE A 404 32.63 0.82 -7.47
N GLN A 405 32.67 -0.14 -6.53
CA GLN A 405 33.43 -0.02 -5.27
C GLN A 405 34.92 -0.22 -5.46
N SER A 406 35.34 -1.04 -6.41
CA SER A 406 36.75 -1.30 -6.70
C SER A 406 37.41 -0.20 -7.55
N SER A 407 36.62 0.74 -8.09
CA SER A 407 37.10 1.84 -8.93
C SER A 407 37.24 3.17 -8.18
N ARG A 408 37.04 3.16 -6.85
CA ARG A 408 37.35 4.24 -5.91
C ARG A 408 38.57 3.89 -5.06
#